data_7cdf942489f6251a0aab493cc5970ea0
#
_entry.id   7cdf942489f6251a0aab493cc5970ea0
#
_cell.length_a   1.000
_cell.length_b   1.000
_cell.length_c   1.000
_cell.angle_alpha   90.00
_cell.angle_beta   90.00
_cell.angle_gamma   90.00
#
_symmetry.space_group_name_H-M   'P 1'
#
loop_
_entity.id
_entity.type
_entity.pdbx_description
1 polymer ?
#
loop_
_entity_poly.entity_id
_entity_poly.type
_entity_poly.pdbx_seq_one_letter_code
_entity_poly.pdbx_strand_id
1 'polypeptide(L)'
;MGITLITTILVFLAVVLSLVGILLFAKAKLSPGGSVKVTVNGKKEIEVEAGSTILSTLGENKIFLPSACGGGGTCAMCKCQVTEGGGEILPTEKPYFSRKEIADDWRLGCQVKIKNDMNIEIPEEIFGIKKWECEVISNYNVASFIKAFIVRLPEGEILDFEAGGYIQIDVPEIEVNFKDMDISPSPEDPAGADKFKG
;
A
#
# COMPACT_ATOMS: atom_id res chain seq x y z
N MET A 1 -16.34 -28.76 43.13
CA MET A 1 -15.25 -28.08 42.38
C MET A 1 -15.44 -28.16 40.85
N GLY A 2 -15.76 -29.32 40.24
CA GLY A 2 -15.97 -29.45 38.81
C GLY A 2 -17.15 -28.63 38.22
N ILE A 3 -18.30 -28.63 38.94
CA ILE A 3 -19.50 -27.90 38.48
C ILE A 3 -19.26 -26.39 38.43
N THR A 4 -18.63 -25.82 39.43
CA THR A 4 -18.29 -24.38 39.47
C THR A 4 -17.33 -23.99 38.36
N LEU A 5 -16.37 -24.82 38.04
CA LEU A 5 -15.43 -24.58 36.95
C LEU A 5 -16.14 -24.61 35.58
N ILE A 6 -17.01 -25.59 35.37
CA ILE A 6 -17.79 -25.71 34.13
C ILE A 6 -18.73 -24.51 33.94
N THR A 7 -19.46 -24.11 35.01
CA THR A 7 -20.35 -22.96 34.96
C THR A 7 -19.59 -21.65 34.67
N THR A 8 -18.42 -21.46 35.28
CA THR A 8 -17.59 -20.27 35.00
C THR A 8 -17.13 -20.22 33.56
N ILE A 9 -16.68 -21.34 32.98
CA ILE A 9 -16.28 -21.42 31.60
C ILE A 9 -17.45 -21.14 30.64
N LEU A 10 -18.62 -21.70 30.93
CA LEU A 10 -19.81 -21.48 30.12
C LEU A 10 -20.27 -20.00 30.12
N VAL A 11 -20.27 -19.37 31.31
CA VAL A 11 -20.61 -17.95 31.44
C VAL A 11 -19.59 -17.08 30.70
N PHE A 12 -18.29 -17.36 30.87
CA PHE A 12 -17.25 -16.63 30.17
C PHE A 12 -17.41 -16.76 28.62
N LEU A 13 -17.61 -17.99 28.16
CA LEU A 13 -17.81 -18.24 26.71
C LEU A 13 -19.06 -17.53 26.19
N ALA A 14 -20.17 -17.55 26.95
CA ALA A 14 -21.40 -16.87 26.57
C ALA A 14 -21.21 -15.34 26.47
N VAL A 15 -20.47 -14.74 27.37
CA VAL A 15 -20.16 -13.30 27.37
C VAL A 15 -19.30 -12.96 26.17
N VAL A 16 -18.23 -13.72 25.93
CA VAL A 16 -17.32 -13.49 24.78
C VAL A 16 -18.08 -13.62 23.45
N LEU A 17 -18.87 -14.68 23.28
CA LEU A 17 -19.65 -14.88 22.06
C LEU A 17 -20.69 -13.79 21.85
N SER A 18 -21.32 -13.31 22.92
CA SER A 18 -22.25 -12.17 22.86
C SER A 18 -21.55 -10.89 22.40
N LEU A 19 -20.37 -10.58 22.96
CA LEU A 19 -19.58 -9.41 22.56
C LEU A 19 -19.13 -9.50 21.12
N VAL A 20 -18.64 -10.65 20.68
CA VAL A 20 -18.27 -10.89 19.28
C VAL A 20 -19.48 -10.74 18.36
N GLY A 21 -20.63 -11.30 18.73
CA GLY A 21 -21.88 -11.15 18.00
C GLY A 21 -22.31 -9.70 17.84
N ILE A 22 -22.25 -8.93 18.92
CA ILE A 22 -22.57 -7.48 18.89
C ILE A 22 -21.59 -6.73 17.98
N LEU A 23 -20.29 -7.02 18.07
CA LEU A 23 -19.28 -6.37 17.21
C LEU A 23 -19.48 -6.71 15.73
N LEU A 24 -19.74 -7.97 15.41
CA LEU A 24 -20.01 -8.38 14.03
C LEU A 24 -21.30 -7.76 13.48
N PHE A 25 -22.35 -7.70 14.31
CA PHE A 25 -23.60 -7.04 13.94
C PHE A 25 -23.40 -5.53 13.73
N ALA A 26 -22.70 -4.86 14.63
CA ALA A 26 -22.36 -3.45 14.49
C ALA A 26 -21.50 -3.20 13.23
N LYS A 27 -20.50 -4.04 12.98
CA LYS A 27 -19.70 -3.97 11.76
C LYS A 27 -20.57 -4.12 10.51
N ALA A 28 -21.46 -5.10 10.45
CA ALA A 28 -22.33 -5.34 9.31
C ALA A 28 -23.32 -4.17 9.05
N LYS A 29 -23.74 -3.49 10.12
CA LYS A 29 -24.67 -2.34 10.01
C LYS A 29 -23.96 -1.01 9.73
N LEU A 30 -22.74 -0.83 10.25
CA LEU A 30 -22.00 0.44 10.19
C LEU A 30 -20.97 0.47 9.05
N SER A 31 -20.57 -0.70 8.52
CA SER A 31 -19.70 -0.71 7.34
C SER A 31 -20.52 -0.29 6.13
N PRO A 32 -20.09 0.75 5.39
CA PRO A 32 -20.70 1.06 4.12
C PRO A 32 -20.54 -0.16 3.21
N GLY A 33 -21.62 -0.79 2.87
CA GLY A 33 -21.67 -1.88 1.88
C GLY A 33 -22.31 -1.34 0.62
N GLY A 34 -21.75 -1.67 -0.51
CA GLY A 34 -22.27 -1.28 -1.80
C GLY A 34 -21.19 -0.82 -2.77
N SER A 35 -21.55 -0.78 -4.02
CA SER A 35 -20.76 -0.21 -5.09
C SER A 35 -20.88 1.32 -5.03
N VAL A 36 -19.73 1.98 -5.11
CA VAL A 36 -19.61 3.44 -5.13
C VAL A 36 -18.83 3.86 -6.38
N LYS A 37 -19.11 5.06 -6.86
CA LYS A 37 -18.44 5.62 -8.03
C LYS A 37 -17.29 6.51 -7.61
N VAL A 38 -16.13 6.27 -8.18
CA VAL A 38 -14.96 7.13 -8.05
C VAL A 38 -14.66 7.74 -9.41
N THR A 39 -14.75 9.06 -9.49
CA THR A 39 -14.41 9.81 -10.69
C THR A 39 -13.00 10.38 -10.55
N VAL A 40 -12.13 10.06 -11.49
CA VAL A 40 -10.74 10.51 -11.51
C VAL A 40 -10.55 11.55 -12.60
N ASN A 41 -10.09 12.75 -12.21
CA ASN A 41 -9.86 13.91 -13.10
C ASN A 41 -11.06 14.28 -13.99
N GLY A 42 -12.28 13.99 -13.54
CA GLY A 42 -13.51 14.21 -14.33
C GLY A 42 -13.61 13.43 -15.63
N LYS A 43 -12.66 12.49 -15.87
CA LYS A 43 -12.55 11.77 -17.16
C LYS A 43 -12.82 10.26 -17.02
N LYS A 44 -12.40 9.65 -15.91
CA LYS A 44 -12.49 8.20 -15.71
C LYS A 44 -13.39 7.88 -14.53
N GLU A 45 -14.50 7.22 -14.77
CA GLU A 45 -15.36 6.68 -13.73
C GLU A 45 -15.00 5.22 -13.45
N ILE A 46 -14.88 4.88 -12.18
CA ILE A 46 -14.54 3.55 -11.68
C ILE A 46 -15.61 3.16 -10.67
N GLU A 47 -16.24 2.03 -10.86
CA GLU A 47 -17.17 1.45 -9.90
C GLU A 47 -16.43 0.46 -9.01
N VAL A 48 -16.46 0.68 -7.70
CA VAL A 48 -15.66 -0.06 -6.72
C VAL A 48 -16.46 -0.37 -5.47
N GLU A 49 -16.05 -1.39 -4.74
CA GLU A 49 -16.64 -1.69 -3.44
C GLU A 49 -16.16 -0.69 -2.38
N ALA A 50 -17.10 -0.19 -1.57
CA ALA A 50 -16.77 0.70 -0.47
C ALA A 50 -15.93 0.00 0.60
N GLY A 51 -14.94 0.74 1.18
CA GLY A 51 -14.13 0.28 2.31
C GLY A 51 -12.63 0.23 2.07
N SER A 52 -12.19 0.10 0.82
CA SER A 52 -10.77 0.15 0.44
C SER A 52 -10.21 1.59 0.49
N THR A 53 -8.89 1.74 0.50
CA THR A 53 -8.25 3.05 0.40
C THR A 53 -8.21 3.55 -1.03
N ILE A 54 -8.12 4.87 -1.24
CA ILE A 54 -7.93 5.44 -2.58
C ILE A 54 -6.71 4.81 -3.26
N LEU A 55 -5.58 4.68 -2.54
CA LEU A 55 -4.35 4.10 -3.08
C LEU A 55 -4.55 2.69 -3.62
N SER A 56 -5.16 1.79 -2.82
CA SER A 56 -5.43 0.41 -3.24
C SER A 56 -6.38 0.35 -4.43
N THR A 57 -7.48 1.10 -4.35
CA THR A 57 -8.49 1.11 -5.39
C THR A 57 -7.98 1.63 -6.73
N LEU A 58 -7.19 2.72 -6.70
CA LEU A 58 -6.58 3.23 -7.92
C LEU A 58 -5.56 2.24 -8.49
N GLY A 59 -4.75 1.58 -7.63
CA GLY A 59 -3.80 0.56 -8.03
C GLY A 59 -4.45 -0.65 -8.71
N GLU A 60 -5.56 -1.15 -8.18
CA GLU A 60 -6.37 -2.23 -8.79
C GLU A 60 -6.91 -1.83 -10.17
N ASN A 61 -7.16 -0.54 -10.38
CA ASN A 61 -7.63 0.03 -11.65
C ASN A 61 -6.50 0.56 -12.55
N LYS A 62 -5.26 0.13 -12.29
CA LYS A 62 -4.06 0.47 -13.07
C LYS A 62 -3.71 1.96 -13.07
N ILE A 63 -4.05 2.66 -12.01
CA ILE A 63 -3.65 4.04 -11.74
C ILE A 63 -2.74 4.01 -10.52
N PHE A 64 -1.45 4.19 -10.73
CA PHE A 64 -0.46 3.97 -9.68
C PHE A 64 -0.02 5.28 -9.04
N LEU A 65 -0.60 5.60 -7.87
CA LEU A 65 -0.10 6.70 -7.04
C LEU A 65 1.28 6.33 -6.45
N PRO A 66 2.24 7.25 -6.44
CA PRO A 66 3.52 7.02 -5.79
C PRO A 66 3.34 6.69 -4.32
N SER A 67 4.02 5.65 -3.81
CA SER A 67 3.91 5.26 -2.40
C SER A 67 5.16 4.52 -1.92
N ALA A 68 6.20 5.25 -1.55
CA ALA A 68 7.45 4.66 -1.05
C ALA A 68 7.29 3.88 0.27
N CYS A 69 6.26 4.18 1.06
CA CYS A 69 5.97 3.49 2.32
C CYS A 69 4.99 2.32 2.18
N GLY A 70 4.61 1.95 0.94
CA GLY A 70 3.65 0.87 0.71
C GLY A 70 2.26 1.10 1.33
N GLY A 71 1.85 2.36 1.49
CA GLY A 71 0.55 2.70 2.09
C GLY A 71 0.58 2.94 3.60
N GLY A 72 1.76 2.94 4.23
CA GLY A 72 1.92 3.14 5.68
C GLY A 72 1.67 4.56 6.18
N GLY A 73 1.38 5.53 5.31
CA GLY A 73 1.03 6.91 5.69
C GLY A 73 2.22 7.78 6.13
N THR A 74 3.46 7.37 5.85
CA THR A 74 4.67 8.03 6.39
C THR A 74 5.47 8.81 5.36
N CYS A 75 5.36 8.51 4.05
CA CYS A 75 6.16 9.15 3.01
C CYS A 75 5.50 10.37 2.36
N ALA A 76 4.19 10.53 2.55
CA ALA A 76 3.37 11.61 1.95
C ALA A 76 3.43 11.70 0.41
N MET A 77 3.83 10.64 -0.28
CA MET A 77 3.96 10.65 -1.75
C MET A 77 2.63 10.42 -2.47
N CYS A 78 1.68 9.72 -1.82
CA CYS A 78 0.36 9.40 -2.39
C CYS A 78 -0.64 10.57 -2.27
N LYS A 79 -0.16 11.80 -2.42
CA LYS A 79 -1.01 12.99 -2.38
C LYS A 79 -1.95 13.04 -3.57
N CYS A 80 -3.22 13.29 -3.32
CA CYS A 80 -4.25 13.55 -4.31
C CYS A 80 -5.24 14.58 -3.76
N GLN A 81 -5.93 15.32 -4.60
CA GLN A 81 -7.04 16.17 -4.17
C GLN A 81 -8.31 15.35 -4.18
N VAL A 82 -9.11 15.44 -3.12
CA VAL A 82 -10.40 14.76 -3.01
C VAL A 82 -11.47 15.83 -2.88
N THR A 83 -11.95 16.28 -4.02
CA THR A 83 -12.88 17.42 -4.11
C THR A 83 -14.26 17.10 -3.56
N GLU A 84 -14.67 15.83 -3.63
CA GLU A 84 -15.93 15.36 -3.08
C GLU A 84 -15.80 13.97 -2.46
N GLY A 85 -16.55 13.69 -1.41
CA GLY A 85 -16.64 12.37 -0.78
C GLY A 85 -15.50 12.01 0.18
N GLY A 86 -14.46 12.84 0.30
CA GLY A 86 -13.27 12.57 1.12
C GLY A 86 -13.45 12.73 2.62
N GLY A 87 -14.52 13.42 3.05
CA GLY A 87 -14.72 13.78 4.45
C GLY A 87 -13.65 14.72 5.00
N GLU A 88 -13.62 14.91 6.31
CA GLU A 88 -12.65 15.78 6.96
C GLU A 88 -11.24 15.17 6.95
N ILE A 89 -10.22 16.04 6.94
CA ILE A 89 -8.82 15.61 7.01
C ILE A 89 -8.53 14.91 8.33
N LEU A 90 -7.90 13.74 8.23
CA LEU A 90 -7.57 12.93 9.41
C LEU A 90 -6.42 13.55 10.21
N PRO A 91 -6.41 13.39 11.54
CA PRO A 91 -5.29 13.85 12.36
C PRO A 91 -3.93 13.29 11.93
N THR A 92 -3.91 12.08 11.37
CA THR A 92 -2.72 11.40 10.86
C THR A 92 -2.19 12.01 9.56
N GLU A 93 -3.02 12.72 8.82
CA GLU A 93 -2.65 13.36 7.55
C GLU A 93 -2.14 14.79 7.76
N LYS A 94 -2.70 15.50 8.77
CA LYS A 94 -2.41 16.93 9.02
C LYS A 94 -0.92 17.32 9.01
N PRO A 95 0.01 16.53 9.58
CA PRO A 95 1.42 16.89 9.60
C PRO A 95 2.08 17.00 8.21
N TYR A 96 1.48 16.41 7.19
CA TYR A 96 2.03 16.33 5.83
C TYR A 96 1.52 17.42 4.90
N PHE A 97 0.60 18.27 5.38
CA PHE A 97 -0.06 19.28 4.57
C PHE A 97 0.07 20.66 5.18
N SER A 98 0.31 21.64 4.32
CA SER A 98 0.19 23.06 4.66
C SER A 98 -1.29 23.45 4.81
N ARG A 99 -1.54 24.59 5.45
CA ARG A 99 -2.92 25.12 5.57
C ARG A 99 -3.59 25.33 4.21
N LYS A 100 -2.82 25.70 3.19
CA LYS A 100 -3.31 25.90 1.83
C LYS A 100 -3.72 24.55 1.21
N GLU A 101 -2.86 23.54 1.29
CA GLU A 101 -3.18 22.20 0.77
C GLU A 101 -4.42 21.60 1.45
N ILE A 102 -4.59 21.84 2.77
CA ILE A 102 -5.79 21.40 3.48
C ILE A 102 -7.05 22.12 2.95
N ALA A 103 -6.94 23.43 2.67
CA ALA A 103 -8.05 24.21 2.11
C ALA A 103 -8.36 23.84 0.65
N ASP A 104 -7.38 23.33 -0.06
CA ASP A 104 -7.47 22.85 -1.44
C ASP A 104 -7.79 21.32 -1.50
N ASP A 105 -8.32 20.72 -0.42
CA ASP A 105 -8.77 19.34 -0.31
C ASP A 105 -7.70 18.26 -0.63
N TRP A 106 -6.42 18.58 -0.39
CA TRP A 106 -5.35 17.61 -0.52
C TRP A 106 -5.41 16.55 0.58
N ARG A 107 -5.26 15.29 0.20
CA ARG A 107 -5.35 14.12 1.07
C ARG A 107 -4.25 13.11 0.76
N LEU A 108 -3.99 12.19 1.71
CA LEU A 108 -3.15 11.02 1.48
C LEU A 108 -4.01 9.85 0.99
N GLY A 109 -3.84 9.44 -0.25
CA GLY A 109 -4.63 8.36 -0.85
C GLY A 109 -4.57 7.03 -0.09
N CYS A 110 -3.50 6.79 0.67
CA CYS A 110 -3.38 5.59 1.51
C CYS A 110 -4.16 5.67 2.83
N GLN A 111 -4.56 6.87 3.27
CA GLN A 111 -5.29 7.06 4.54
C GLN A 111 -6.80 7.24 4.33
N VAL A 112 -7.19 7.77 3.18
CA VAL A 112 -8.61 8.00 2.86
C VAL A 112 -9.26 6.72 2.38
N LYS A 113 -10.33 6.31 3.07
CA LYS A 113 -11.17 5.18 2.66
C LYS A 113 -12.34 5.66 1.82
N ILE A 114 -12.59 4.98 0.75
CA ILE A 114 -13.74 5.20 -0.12
C ILE A 114 -14.99 4.66 0.59
N LYS A 115 -15.92 5.56 0.92
CA LYS A 115 -17.16 5.22 1.62
C LYS A 115 -18.41 5.58 0.85
N ASN A 116 -18.30 6.61 0.02
CA ASN A 116 -19.35 7.18 -0.80
C ASN A 116 -18.79 7.48 -2.19
N ASP A 117 -19.62 7.92 -3.09
CA ASP A 117 -19.17 8.48 -4.37
C ASP A 117 -18.14 9.58 -4.12
N MET A 118 -17.11 9.61 -4.94
CA MET A 118 -15.93 10.40 -4.69
C MET A 118 -15.36 10.98 -5.99
N ASN A 119 -14.97 12.26 -5.95
CA ASN A 119 -14.24 12.91 -7.02
C ASN A 119 -12.78 13.14 -6.58
N ILE A 120 -11.86 12.66 -7.40
CA ILE A 120 -10.42 12.69 -7.12
C ILE A 120 -9.70 13.37 -8.27
N GLU A 121 -8.81 14.29 -7.95
CA GLU A 121 -7.87 14.87 -8.91
C GLU A 121 -6.45 14.42 -8.57
N ILE A 122 -5.77 13.91 -9.56
CA ILE A 122 -4.37 13.46 -9.48
C ILE A 122 -3.57 14.11 -10.61
N PRO A 123 -2.26 14.36 -10.40
CA PRO A 123 -1.40 14.90 -11.45
C PRO A 123 -1.46 14.06 -12.74
N GLU A 124 -1.48 14.72 -13.89
CA GLU A 124 -1.61 14.01 -15.18
C GLU A 124 -0.42 13.09 -15.47
N GLU A 125 0.76 13.40 -14.93
CA GLU A 125 1.96 12.56 -15.05
C GLU A 125 1.74 11.15 -14.49
N ILE A 126 0.86 11.00 -13.49
CA ILE A 126 0.55 9.70 -12.87
C ILE A 126 -0.18 8.76 -13.85
N PHE A 127 -0.93 9.28 -14.80
CA PHE A 127 -1.57 8.45 -15.84
C PHE A 127 -0.56 7.85 -16.84
N GLY A 128 0.63 8.42 -16.94
CA GLY A 128 1.73 7.90 -17.77
C GLY A 128 2.56 6.81 -17.09
N ILE A 129 2.33 6.53 -15.81
CA ILE A 129 3.06 5.51 -15.07
C ILE A 129 2.68 4.13 -15.61
N LYS A 130 3.66 3.42 -16.13
CA LYS A 130 3.52 2.04 -16.57
C LYS A 130 4.09 1.09 -15.52
N LYS A 131 3.49 -0.08 -15.40
CA LYS A 131 4.03 -1.20 -14.63
C LYS A 131 4.49 -2.27 -15.61
N TRP A 132 5.72 -2.74 -15.44
CA TRP A 132 6.30 -3.82 -16.25
C TRP A 132 6.62 -5.02 -15.36
N GLU A 133 6.40 -6.19 -15.88
CA GLU A 133 6.96 -7.42 -15.34
C GLU A 133 8.35 -7.59 -15.96
N CYS A 134 9.38 -7.49 -15.13
CA CYS A 134 10.76 -7.49 -15.58
C CYS A 134 11.44 -8.80 -15.19
N GLU A 135 12.30 -9.31 -16.07
CA GLU A 135 13.15 -10.45 -15.78
C GLU A 135 14.37 -10.00 -14.98
N VAL A 136 14.66 -10.67 -13.85
CA VAL A 136 15.86 -10.40 -13.08
C VAL A 136 17.07 -11.04 -13.76
N ILE A 137 17.99 -10.22 -14.23
CA ILE A 137 19.22 -10.67 -14.89
C ILE A 137 20.30 -10.98 -13.86
N SER A 138 20.46 -10.11 -12.89
CA SER A 138 21.41 -10.32 -11.80
C SER A 138 21.00 -9.60 -10.54
N ASN A 139 21.41 -10.16 -9.40
CA ASN A 139 21.16 -9.64 -8.07
C ASN A 139 22.30 -10.08 -7.14
N TYR A 140 23.40 -9.34 -7.09
CA TYR A 140 24.56 -9.67 -6.29
C TYR A 140 24.95 -8.54 -5.33
N ASN A 141 25.65 -8.88 -4.26
CA ASN A 141 26.09 -7.91 -3.26
C ASN A 141 27.35 -7.19 -3.77
N VAL A 142 27.29 -5.85 -3.81
CA VAL A 142 28.44 -4.99 -4.12
C VAL A 142 29.08 -4.42 -2.84
N ALA A 143 28.30 -4.33 -1.76
CA ALA A 143 28.75 -3.96 -0.42
C ALA A 143 27.76 -4.51 0.60
N SER A 144 28.08 -4.37 1.91
CA SER A 144 27.15 -4.72 2.99
C SER A 144 25.84 -3.96 2.80
N PHE A 145 24.74 -4.68 2.69
CA PHE A 145 23.37 -4.16 2.48
C PHE A 145 23.13 -3.41 1.15
N ILE A 146 24.08 -3.46 0.21
CA ILE A 146 23.92 -2.86 -1.12
C ILE A 146 24.04 -3.95 -2.17
N LYS A 147 23.04 -4.04 -3.04
CA LYS A 147 22.98 -5.00 -4.15
C LYS A 147 23.02 -4.28 -5.49
N ALA A 148 23.76 -4.84 -6.43
CA ALA A 148 23.54 -4.52 -7.84
C ALA A 148 22.40 -5.38 -8.35
N PHE A 149 21.29 -4.73 -8.67
CA PHE A 149 20.06 -5.36 -9.14
C PHE A 149 19.81 -4.94 -10.57
N ILE A 150 19.92 -5.89 -11.50
CA ILE A 150 19.78 -5.63 -12.93
C ILE A 150 18.54 -6.39 -13.41
N VAL A 151 17.62 -5.66 -14.02
CA VAL A 151 16.40 -6.19 -14.62
C VAL A 151 16.35 -5.86 -16.11
N ARG A 152 15.69 -6.74 -16.85
CA ARG A 152 15.41 -6.53 -18.28
C ARG A 152 13.95 -6.14 -18.44
N LEU A 153 13.72 -5.05 -19.15
CA LEU A 153 12.38 -4.66 -19.58
C LEU A 153 11.85 -5.64 -20.63
N PRO A 154 10.52 -5.77 -20.77
CA PRO A 154 9.91 -6.52 -21.86
C PRO A 154 10.39 -6.02 -23.22
N GLU A 155 10.40 -6.91 -24.22
CA GLU A 155 10.83 -6.55 -25.59
C GLU A 155 10.00 -5.40 -26.17
N GLY A 156 10.69 -4.40 -26.71
CA GLY A 156 10.06 -3.23 -27.32
C GLY A 156 9.70 -2.10 -26.35
N GLU A 157 9.87 -2.30 -25.05
CA GLU A 157 9.66 -1.24 -24.05
C GLU A 157 10.95 -0.45 -23.83
N ILE A 158 10.80 0.87 -23.75
CA ILE A 158 11.88 1.81 -23.44
C ILE A 158 11.49 2.57 -22.19
N LEU A 159 12.39 2.62 -21.22
CA LEU A 159 12.25 3.48 -20.06
C LEU A 159 12.90 4.83 -20.37
N ASP A 160 12.05 5.81 -20.61
CA ASP A 160 12.48 7.20 -20.66
C ASP A 160 12.54 7.72 -19.24
N PHE A 161 13.72 8.14 -18.77
CA PHE A 161 13.90 8.59 -17.39
C PHE A 161 14.64 9.93 -17.34
N GLU A 162 14.26 10.74 -16.35
CA GLU A 162 14.95 11.97 -16.01
C GLU A 162 15.79 11.79 -14.76
N ALA A 163 16.91 12.51 -14.67
CA ALA A 163 17.76 12.49 -13.49
C ALA A 163 16.99 12.96 -12.26
N GLY A 164 17.02 12.16 -11.19
CA GLY A 164 16.23 12.39 -9.97
C GLY A 164 14.89 11.66 -9.94
N GLY A 165 14.52 10.97 -11.03
CA GLY A 165 13.39 10.05 -11.03
C GLY A 165 13.60 8.88 -10.09
N TYR A 166 12.52 8.23 -9.68
CA TYR A 166 12.52 7.01 -8.87
C TYR A 166 11.64 5.95 -9.52
N ILE A 167 11.95 4.69 -9.24
CA ILE A 167 11.12 3.55 -9.60
C ILE A 167 10.57 2.90 -8.33
N GLN A 168 9.36 2.39 -8.43
CA GLN A 168 8.78 1.53 -7.40
C GLN A 168 8.90 0.08 -7.84
N ILE A 169 9.52 -0.74 -6.99
CA ILE A 169 9.62 -2.18 -7.21
C ILE A 169 8.53 -2.84 -6.38
N ASP A 170 7.68 -3.59 -7.05
CA ASP A 170 6.63 -4.37 -6.44
C ASP A 170 7.08 -5.83 -6.39
N VAL A 171 7.20 -6.37 -5.19
CA VAL A 171 7.62 -7.74 -4.98
C VAL A 171 6.37 -8.55 -4.64
N PRO A 172 6.06 -9.62 -5.41
CA PRO A 172 4.93 -10.48 -5.09
C PRO A 172 5.12 -11.14 -3.72
N GLU A 173 4.01 -11.58 -3.13
CA GLU A 173 4.07 -12.34 -1.89
C GLU A 173 4.86 -13.64 -2.13
N ILE A 174 5.99 -13.77 -1.44
CA ILE A 174 6.89 -14.93 -1.55
C ILE A 174 7.21 -15.45 -0.15
N GLU A 175 7.34 -16.76 -0.03
CA GLU A 175 7.87 -17.40 1.16
C GLU A 175 9.40 -17.52 1.01
N VAL A 176 10.16 -16.88 1.89
CA VAL A 176 11.62 -16.88 1.85
C VAL A 176 12.16 -17.69 3.02
N ASN A 177 12.94 -18.71 2.72
CA ASN A 177 13.72 -19.41 3.73
C ASN A 177 15.13 -18.78 3.80
N PHE A 178 15.49 -18.25 4.98
CA PHE A 178 16.79 -17.60 5.18
C PHE A 178 17.99 -18.53 4.92
N LYS A 179 17.81 -19.86 4.98
CA LYS A 179 18.87 -20.82 4.66
C LYS A 179 19.19 -20.90 3.16
N ASP A 180 18.23 -20.50 2.32
CA ASP A 180 18.39 -20.55 0.86
C ASP A 180 18.86 -19.19 0.30
N MET A 181 19.08 -18.21 1.18
CA MET A 181 19.61 -16.90 0.76
C MET A 181 21.08 -17.02 0.39
N ASP A 182 21.41 -16.66 -0.85
CA ASP A 182 22.78 -16.50 -1.28
C ASP A 182 23.34 -15.17 -0.75
N ILE A 183 24.20 -15.26 0.26
CA ILE A 183 24.93 -14.14 0.87
C ILE A 183 26.38 -14.09 0.40
N SER A 184 26.69 -14.79 -0.70
CA SER A 184 28.04 -14.79 -1.27
C SER A 184 28.49 -13.37 -1.60
N PRO A 185 29.77 -13.04 -1.38
CA PRO A 185 30.33 -11.76 -1.73
C PRO A 185 30.30 -11.56 -3.25
N SER A 186 30.35 -10.29 -3.67
CA SER A 186 30.50 -9.96 -5.08
C SER A 186 31.75 -10.63 -5.65
N PRO A 187 31.74 -11.11 -6.89
CA PRO A 187 32.95 -11.54 -7.59
C PRO A 187 34.03 -10.47 -7.65
N GLU A 188 33.63 -9.19 -7.54
CA GLU A 188 34.52 -8.01 -7.57
C GLU A 188 35.11 -7.67 -6.19
N ASP A 189 34.49 -8.14 -5.09
CA ASP A 189 35.00 -7.96 -3.72
C ASP A 189 34.98 -9.29 -2.95
N PRO A 190 35.91 -10.20 -3.26
CA PRO A 190 36.02 -11.49 -2.55
C PRO A 190 36.43 -11.37 -1.07
N ALA A 191 37.00 -10.24 -0.67
CA ALA A 191 37.38 -9.98 0.74
C ALA A 191 36.15 -9.63 1.62
N GLY A 192 35.03 -9.30 1.03
CA GLY A 192 33.71 -9.09 1.72
C GLY A 192 33.16 -10.38 2.34
N ALA A 193 33.60 -11.56 1.88
CA ALA A 193 33.13 -12.87 2.33
C ALA A 193 33.24 -13.12 3.83
N ASP A 194 34.30 -12.61 4.46
CA ASP A 194 34.57 -12.87 5.86
C ASP A 194 33.78 -11.97 6.83
N LYS A 195 33.19 -10.89 6.33
CA LYS A 195 32.41 -9.95 7.15
C LYS A 195 31.02 -10.48 7.54
N PHE A 196 30.52 -11.50 6.84
CA PHE A 196 29.20 -12.09 7.07
C PHE A 196 29.24 -13.46 7.73
N LYS A 197 30.43 -13.96 8.04
CA LYS A 197 30.63 -15.17 8.84
C LYS A 197 30.59 -14.80 10.33
N GLY A 198 29.37 -14.55 10.84
CA GLY A 198 29.12 -14.37 12.26
C GLY A 198 28.36 -15.53 12.84
#